data_9d8f78a3f7215d3482d8a645ce0bd3dc
#
_entry.id   9d8f78a3f7215d3482d8a645ce0bd3dc
#
_cell.length_a   1.000
_cell.length_b   1.000
_cell.length_c   1.000
_cell.angle_alpha   90.00
_cell.angle_beta   90.00
_cell.angle_gamma   90.00
#
_symmetry.space_group_name_H-M   'P 1'
#
loop_
_entity.id
_entity.type
_entity.pdbx_description
1 polymer ?
#
loop_
_entity_poly.entity_id
_entity_poly.type
_entity_poly.pdbx_seq_one_letter_code
_entity_poly.pdbx_strand_id
1 'polypeptide(L)'
;MKKILITLTVLFAVIDIMAQEHLSFKGIPIEGSMTEFCQKLKSKGFTSIGRENNITLFTGRQATVGVTATDDGKNVFAVVVLFDPSGEWNTLVNTYDYYKDLYTRKYGKPTISKENNPAHLDSNTALMAEVHQGTVVYGSAWEVTGGDIQLSIEKSSGVYEGMVMIRYRDSQNIEAKIQNDLDDI
;
A
#
# COMPACT_ATOMS: atom_id res chain seq x y z
N MET A 1 59.75 -36.35 -20.67
CA MET A 1 58.46 -35.98 -21.26
C MET A 1 57.51 -35.64 -20.11
N LYS A 2 57.29 -34.36 -19.81
CA LYS A 2 56.41 -33.88 -18.74
C LYS A 2 55.03 -33.70 -19.33
N LYS A 3 54.02 -34.46 -18.83
CA LYS A 3 52.64 -34.29 -19.19
C LYS A 3 52.08 -33.12 -18.37
N ILE A 4 51.70 -32.03 -19.03
CA ILE A 4 51.02 -30.89 -18.45
C ILE A 4 49.55 -31.24 -18.40
N LEU A 5 49.02 -31.44 -17.21
CA LEU A 5 47.57 -31.64 -16.95
C LEU A 5 46.92 -30.25 -16.86
N ILE A 6 46.19 -29.85 -17.91
CA ILE A 6 45.42 -28.59 -17.89
C ILE A 6 44.11 -28.89 -17.21
N THR A 7 43.99 -28.44 -15.96
CA THR A 7 42.73 -28.50 -15.23
C THR A 7 41.87 -27.29 -15.66
N LEU A 8 40.85 -27.55 -16.47
CA LEU A 8 39.86 -26.55 -16.88
C LEU A 8 38.92 -26.31 -15.71
N THR A 9 39.15 -25.26 -14.95
CA THR A 9 38.22 -24.81 -13.90
C THR A 9 37.05 -24.08 -14.56
N VAL A 10 35.92 -24.75 -14.69
CA VAL A 10 34.67 -24.12 -15.15
C VAL A 10 34.13 -23.29 -13.99
N LEU A 11 34.33 -21.98 -14.07
CA LEU A 11 33.73 -20.99 -13.16
C LEU A 11 32.25 -20.88 -13.52
N PHE A 12 31.38 -21.60 -12.78
CA PHE A 12 29.97 -21.34 -12.83
C PHE A 12 29.71 -19.96 -12.21
N ALA A 13 29.56 -18.94 -13.05
CA ALA A 13 28.93 -17.70 -12.62
C ALA A 13 27.48 -18.02 -12.28
N VAL A 14 27.19 -18.15 -11.01
CA VAL A 14 25.80 -18.14 -10.51
C VAL A 14 25.29 -16.73 -10.78
N ILE A 15 24.56 -16.56 -11.86
CA ILE A 15 23.75 -15.36 -12.08
C ILE A 15 22.61 -15.52 -11.09
N ASP A 16 22.72 -14.89 -9.92
CA ASP A 16 21.56 -14.64 -9.07
C ASP A 16 20.59 -13.79 -9.91
N ILE A 17 19.65 -14.47 -10.54
CA ILE A 17 18.45 -13.80 -11.05
C ILE A 17 17.75 -13.35 -9.79
N MET A 18 18.00 -12.12 -9.38
CA MET A 18 17.23 -11.43 -8.37
C MET A 18 15.80 -11.38 -8.93
N ALA A 19 15.01 -12.42 -8.63
CA ALA A 19 13.58 -12.35 -8.84
C ALA A 19 13.14 -11.10 -8.08
N GLN A 20 12.63 -10.13 -8.78
CA GLN A 20 12.18 -8.88 -8.16
C GLN A 20 11.10 -9.26 -7.16
N GLU A 21 11.36 -8.99 -5.89
CA GLU A 21 10.49 -9.42 -4.80
C GLU A 21 9.19 -8.62 -4.82
N HIS A 22 8.04 -9.30 -4.74
CA HIS A 22 6.75 -8.63 -4.62
C HIS A 22 6.60 -7.96 -3.27
N LEU A 23 5.97 -6.79 -3.25
CA LEU A 23 5.59 -6.15 -2.00
C LEU A 23 4.65 -7.06 -1.21
N SER A 24 4.84 -7.15 0.10
CA SER A 24 4.02 -7.99 0.96
C SER A 24 3.11 -7.19 1.88
N PHE A 25 1.84 -7.61 1.96
CA PHE A 25 0.88 -7.13 2.95
C PHE A 25 0.64 -8.20 4.02
N LYS A 26 0.99 -7.91 5.29
CA LYS A 26 0.90 -8.88 6.40
C LYS A 26 1.61 -10.22 6.13
N GLY A 27 2.74 -10.17 5.40
CA GLY A 27 3.50 -11.35 5.01
C GLY A 27 2.86 -12.18 3.89
N ILE A 28 1.90 -11.61 3.17
CA ILE A 28 1.31 -12.17 1.96
C ILE A 28 1.84 -11.36 0.78
N PRO A 29 2.60 -11.93 -0.16
CA PRO A 29 3.02 -11.24 -1.37
C PRO A 29 1.79 -10.73 -2.15
N ILE A 30 1.85 -9.50 -2.63
CA ILE A 30 0.78 -8.89 -3.43
C ILE A 30 0.91 -9.40 -4.86
N GLU A 31 0.38 -10.60 -5.08
CA GLU A 31 0.47 -11.35 -6.33
C GLU A 31 -0.70 -12.32 -6.50
N GLY A 32 -0.82 -12.88 -7.69
CA GLY A 32 -1.81 -13.90 -8.03
C GLY A 32 -3.23 -13.37 -8.13
N SER A 33 -4.21 -14.27 -8.18
CA SER A 33 -5.60 -13.90 -8.36
C SER A 33 -6.21 -13.29 -7.10
N MET A 34 -7.19 -12.42 -7.29
CA MET A 34 -7.98 -11.82 -6.20
C MET A 34 -8.57 -12.89 -5.27
N THR A 35 -9.07 -13.98 -5.83
CA THR A 35 -9.67 -15.07 -5.07
C THR A 35 -8.66 -15.74 -4.15
N GLU A 36 -7.47 -16.08 -4.66
CA GLU A 36 -6.40 -16.69 -3.88
C GLU A 36 -5.86 -15.75 -2.81
N PHE A 37 -5.67 -14.47 -3.17
CA PHE A 37 -5.20 -13.47 -2.23
C PHE A 37 -6.19 -13.27 -1.07
N CYS A 38 -7.49 -13.15 -1.35
CA CYS A 38 -8.53 -13.06 -0.33
C CYS A 38 -8.62 -14.32 0.55
N GLN A 39 -8.36 -15.51 -0.01
CA GLN A 39 -8.26 -16.74 0.79
C GLN A 39 -7.06 -16.70 1.74
N LYS A 40 -5.90 -16.21 1.28
CA LYS A 40 -4.72 -16.01 2.13
C LYS A 40 -5.01 -14.99 3.24
N LEU A 41 -5.71 -13.87 2.95
CA LEU A 41 -6.15 -12.92 3.98
C LEU A 41 -7.04 -13.59 5.02
N LYS A 42 -8.00 -14.41 4.59
CA LYS A 42 -8.90 -15.14 5.47
C LYS A 42 -8.14 -16.06 6.43
N SER A 43 -7.10 -16.76 5.96
CA SER A 43 -6.23 -17.59 6.80
C SER A 43 -5.44 -16.79 7.84
N LYS A 44 -5.27 -15.49 7.65
CA LYS A 44 -4.64 -14.55 8.58
C LYS A 44 -5.64 -13.88 9.54
N GLY A 45 -6.90 -14.31 9.55
CA GLY A 45 -7.92 -13.80 10.46
C GLY A 45 -8.72 -12.61 9.94
N PHE A 46 -8.66 -12.34 8.63
CA PHE A 46 -9.51 -11.32 8.03
C PHE A 46 -10.90 -11.88 7.79
N THR A 47 -11.93 -11.08 8.07
CA THR A 47 -13.33 -11.44 7.81
C THR A 47 -13.80 -10.77 6.54
N SER A 48 -14.20 -11.57 5.55
CA SER A 48 -14.72 -11.05 4.28
C SER A 48 -16.08 -10.39 4.49
N ILE A 49 -16.26 -9.17 3.97
CA ILE A 49 -17.52 -8.41 3.97
C ILE A 49 -18.04 -8.14 2.56
N GLY A 50 -17.51 -8.84 1.58
CA GLY A 50 -17.83 -8.72 0.16
C GLY A 50 -16.77 -9.37 -0.70
N ARG A 51 -16.87 -9.16 -1.98
CA ARG A 51 -15.94 -9.82 -2.93
C ARG A 51 -14.49 -9.35 -2.75
N GLU A 52 -14.30 -8.07 -2.46
CA GLU A 52 -13.01 -7.38 -2.48
C GLU A 52 -12.61 -6.78 -1.13
N ASN A 53 -13.55 -6.75 -0.18
CA ASN A 53 -13.36 -6.09 1.10
C ASN A 53 -13.34 -7.09 2.25
N ASN A 54 -12.46 -6.83 3.21
CA ASN A 54 -12.27 -7.61 4.41
C ASN A 54 -12.17 -6.68 5.62
N ILE A 55 -12.67 -7.12 6.77
CA ILE A 55 -12.51 -6.41 8.04
C ILE A 55 -11.42 -7.10 8.87
N THR A 56 -10.61 -6.31 9.54
CA THR A 56 -9.59 -6.79 10.48
C THR A 56 -9.30 -5.74 11.55
N LEU A 57 -8.64 -6.19 12.62
CA LEU A 57 -7.97 -5.27 13.54
C LEU A 57 -6.56 -4.97 13.00
N PHE A 58 -6.37 -3.77 12.50
CA PHE A 58 -5.08 -3.30 12.03
C PHE A 58 -4.40 -2.48 13.15
N THR A 59 -3.36 -3.05 13.77
CA THR A 59 -2.71 -2.48 14.97
C THR A 59 -3.69 -2.15 16.11
N GLY A 60 -4.69 -3.03 16.32
CA GLY A 60 -5.71 -2.85 17.36
C GLY A 60 -6.88 -1.92 17.01
N ARG A 61 -6.88 -1.32 15.81
CA ARG A 61 -7.99 -0.50 15.29
C ARG A 61 -8.75 -1.27 14.22
N GLN A 62 -10.06 -1.16 14.23
CA GLN A 62 -10.87 -1.72 13.15
C GLN A 62 -10.56 -1.01 11.84
N ALA A 63 -10.40 -1.80 10.78
CA ALA A 63 -10.12 -1.29 9.44
C ALA A 63 -10.78 -2.17 8.38
N THR A 64 -11.22 -1.54 7.32
CA THR A 64 -11.64 -2.22 6.09
C THR A 64 -10.42 -2.36 5.19
N VAL A 65 -10.19 -3.56 4.66
CA VAL A 65 -9.09 -3.86 3.75
C VAL A 65 -9.65 -4.23 2.40
N GLY A 66 -9.44 -3.35 1.42
CA GLY A 66 -9.77 -3.57 0.01
C GLY A 66 -8.60 -4.21 -0.73
N VAL A 67 -8.91 -5.09 -1.67
CA VAL A 67 -7.94 -5.70 -2.58
C VAL A 67 -8.24 -5.22 -3.99
N THR A 68 -7.23 -4.74 -4.70
CA THR A 68 -7.37 -4.27 -6.07
C THR A 68 -6.59 -5.19 -7.01
N ALA A 69 -7.27 -5.64 -8.04
CA ALA A 69 -6.69 -6.49 -9.08
C ALA A 69 -7.02 -5.96 -10.47
N THR A 70 -6.43 -6.56 -11.50
CA THR A 70 -6.81 -6.34 -12.90
C THR A 70 -8.29 -6.68 -13.12
N ASP A 71 -8.89 -6.18 -14.21
CA ASP A 71 -10.33 -6.32 -14.48
C ASP A 71 -10.78 -7.78 -14.58
N ASP A 72 -9.89 -8.66 -15.06
CA ASP A 72 -10.12 -10.10 -15.09
C ASP A 72 -9.91 -10.79 -13.73
N GLY A 73 -9.48 -10.05 -12.71
CA GLY A 73 -9.23 -10.54 -11.36
C GLY A 73 -8.03 -11.47 -11.21
N LYS A 74 -7.16 -11.57 -12.23
CA LYS A 74 -6.04 -12.52 -12.22
C LYS A 74 -4.80 -12.02 -11.50
N ASN A 75 -4.58 -10.69 -11.47
CA ASN A 75 -3.39 -10.12 -10.88
C ASN A 75 -3.75 -9.04 -9.84
N VAL A 76 -3.53 -9.33 -8.58
CA VAL A 76 -3.61 -8.35 -7.48
C VAL A 76 -2.40 -7.43 -7.57
N PHE A 77 -2.62 -6.12 -7.61
CA PHE A 77 -1.56 -5.13 -7.67
C PHE A 77 -1.56 -4.11 -6.52
N ALA A 78 -2.66 -4.05 -5.75
CA ALA A 78 -2.71 -3.16 -4.60
C ALA A 78 -3.60 -3.69 -3.48
N VAL A 79 -3.26 -3.27 -2.26
CA VAL A 79 -4.07 -3.48 -1.05
C VAL A 79 -4.26 -2.14 -0.37
N VAL A 80 -5.50 -1.83 0.01
CA VAL A 80 -5.85 -0.57 0.66
C VAL A 80 -6.44 -0.86 2.04
N VAL A 81 -5.91 -0.19 3.06
CA VAL A 81 -6.44 -0.20 4.43
C VAL A 81 -7.15 1.11 4.67
N LEU A 82 -8.43 1.05 4.97
CA LEU A 82 -9.30 2.20 5.26
C LEU A 82 -9.70 2.14 6.72
N PHE A 83 -9.42 3.22 7.45
CA PHE A 83 -9.91 3.38 8.82
C PHE A 83 -11.28 4.03 8.84
N ASP A 84 -11.99 3.89 9.97
CA ASP A 84 -13.32 4.45 10.09
C ASP A 84 -13.30 5.97 9.82
N PRO A 85 -14.26 6.49 9.07
CA PRO A 85 -14.37 7.93 8.81
C PRO A 85 -14.57 8.74 10.08
N SER A 86 -14.14 9.98 10.05
CA SER A 86 -14.32 10.93 11.15
C SER A 86 -14.62 12.33 10.62
N GLY A 87 -15.56 13.02 11.27
CA GLY A 87 -15.80 14.46 11.09
C GLY A 87 -14.88 15.34 11.94
N GLU A 88 -13.91 14.76 12.65
CA GLU A 88 -13.01 15.46 13.56
C GLU A 88 -11.59 15.46 13.02
N TRP A 89 -11.10 16.66 12.63
CA TRP A 89 -9.75 16.84 12.07
C TRP A 89 -8.65 16.26 12.98
N ASN A 90 -8.71 16.53 14.28
CA ASN A 90 -7.72 16.02 15.23
C ASN A 90 -7.68 14.48 15.28
N THR A 91 -8.83 13.82 15.11
CA THR A 91 -8.90 12.36 15.05
C THR A 91 -8.17 11.82 13.82
N LEU A 92 -8.36 12.48 12.68
CA LEU A 92 -7.69 12.10 11.43
C LEU A 92 -6.17 12.30 11.53
N VAL A 93 -5.73 13.48 11.99
CA VAL A 93 -4.29 13.80 12.13
C VAL A 93 -3.62 12.87 13.15
N ASN A 94 -4.21 12.65 14.32
CA ASN A 94 -3.65 11.75 15.32
C ASN A 94 -3.53 10.30 14.79
N THR A 95 -4.49 9.86 13.98
CA THR A 95 -4.43 8.54 13.35
C THR A 95 -3.33 8.50 12.29
N TYR A 96 -3.24 9.53 11.44
CA TYR A 96 -2.21 9.66 10.43
C TYR A 96 -0.81 9.67 11.07
N ASP A 97 -0.57 10.52 12.07
CA ASP A 97 0.73 10.66 12.74
C ASP A 97 1.16 9.36 13.42
N TYR A 98 0.21 8.66 14.04
CA TYR A 98 0.49 7.34 14.63
C TYR A 98 1.02 6.35 13.60
N TYR A 99 0.36 6.25 12.43
CA TYR A 99 0.82 5.33 11.39
C TYR A 99 2.09 5.84 10.71
N LYS A 100 2.24 7.13 10.49
CA LYS A 100 3.47 7.74 9.96
C LYS A 100 4.68 7.39 10.84
N ASP A 101 4.54 7.49 12.18
CA ASP A 101 5.60 7.09 13.10
C ASP A 101 5.93 5.59 12.98
N LEU A 102 4.92 4.71 12.96
CA LEU A 102 5.12 3.27 12.79
C LEU A 102 5.85 2.91 11.48
N TYR A 103 5.42 3.50 10.37
CA TYR A 103 6.05 3.25 9.07
C TYR A 103 7.45 3.84 9.00
N THR A 104 7.67 5.01 9.58
CA THR A 104 9.00 5.62 9.67
C THR A 104 9.97 4.76 10.49
N ARG A 105 9.52 4.18 11.60
CA ARG A 105 10.34 3.24 12.38
C ARG A 105 10.67 1.96 11.61
N LYS A 106 9.75 1.49 10.79
CA LYS A 106 9.92 0.24 10.06
C LYS A 106 10.71 0.40 8.75
N TYR A 107 10.45 1.48 8.01
CA TYR A 107 10.96 1.66 6.65
C TYR A 107 11.90 2.86 6.48
N GLY A 108 12.16 3.59 7.57
CA GLY A 108 12.94 4.83 7.50
C GLY A 108 12.06 6.05 7.20
N LYS A 109 12.72 7.18 6.90
CA LYS A 109 12.00 8.42 6.57
C LYS A 109 11.22 8.24 5.27
N PRO A 110 10.01 8.83 5.17
CA PRO A 110 9.25 8.78 3.91
C PRO A 110 10.05 9.47 2.79
N THR A 111 9.98 8.90 1.60
CA THR A 111 10.57 9.46 0.37
C THR A 111 9.87 10.76 -0.02
N ILE A 112 8.54 10.80 0.22
CA ILE A 112 7.69 11.98 0.01
C ILE A 112 6.89 12.19 1.28
N SER A 113 6.84 13.44 1.78
CA SER A 113 5.94 13.84 2.85
C SER A 113 5.43 15.24 2.54
N LYS A 114 4.12 15.38 2.43
CA LYS A 114 3.43 16.65 2.19
C LYS A 114 2.26 16.76 3.15
N GLU A 115 2.32 17.71 4.02
CA GLU A 115 1.36 17.95 5.09
C GLU A 115 0.98 19.43 5.03
N ASN A 116 0.01 19.71 4.18
CA ASN A 116 -0.53 21.06 4.07
C ASN A 116 -1.70 21.20 5.04
N ASN A 117 -1.39 21.64 6.25
CA ASN A 117 -2.42 22.11 7.18
C ASN A 117 -2.71 23.57 6.83
N PRO A 118 -3.93 23.91 6.44
CA PRO A 118 -4.29 25.32 6.26
C PRO A 118 -4.26 26.05 7.61
N ALA A 119 -3.08 26.54 7.97
CA ALA A 119 -2.78 27.13 9.27
C ALA A 119 -3.63 28.36 9.63
N HIS A 120 -4.45 28.84 8.68
CA HIS A 120 -5.38 29.96 8.87
C HIS A 120 -6.80 29.51 9.27
N LEU A 121 -7.04 28.20 9.37
CA LEU A 121 -8.35 27.65 9.74
C LEU A 121 -8.33 27.15 11.17
N ASP A 122 -8.98 27.88 12.04
CA ASP A 122 -9.00 27.61 13.49
C ASP A 122 -10.19 26.74 13.92
N SER A 123 -11.12 26.41 13.00
CA SER A 123 -12.30 25.61 13.32
C SER A 123 -12.30 24.25 12.66
N ASN A 124 -12.76 23.23 13.39
CA ASN A 124 -12.93 21.89 12.86
C ASN A 124 -13.82 21.88 11.62
N THR A 125 -14.92 22.65 11.63
CA THR A 125 -15.85 22.72 10.49
C THR A 125 -15.18 23.24 9.24
N ALA A 126 -14.33 24.27 9.35
CA ALA A 126 -13.61 24.84 8.21
C ALA A 126 -12.57 23.83 7.67
N LEU A 127 -11.82 23.17 8.57
CA LEU A 127 -10.86 22.13 8.17
C LEU A 127 -11.55 20.95 7.47
N MET A 128 -12.66 20.48 8.00
CA MET A 128 -13.41 19.36 7.39
C MET A 128 -14.08 19.75 6.07
N ALA A 129 -14.43 21.03 5.88
CA ALA A 129 -14.87 21.55 4.58
C ALA A 129 -13.75 21.47 3.54
N GLU A 130 -12.52 21.83 3.89
CA GLU A 130 -11.35 21.72 3.01
C GLU A 130 -11.02 20.25 2.69
N VAL A 131 -11.14 19.34 3.66
CA VAL A 131 -11.02 17.89 3.41
C VAL A 131 -12.06 17.43 2.38
N HIS A 132 -13.32 17.87 2.54
CA HIS A 132 -14.41 17.51 1.63
C HIS A 132 -14.18 18.06 0.21
N GLN A 133 -13.61 19.26 0.10
CA GLN A 133 -13.24 19.87 -1.18
C GLN A 133 -11.98 19.25 -1.81
N GLY A 134 -11.20 18.47 -1.05
CA GLY A 134 -9.95 17.89 -1.52
C GLY A 134 -8.79 18.89 -1.63
N THR A 135 -8.87 20.01 -0.93
CA THR A 135 -7.83 21.05 -0.90
C THR A 135 -6.77 20.80 0.18
N VAL A 136 -7.10 20.01 1.21
CA VAL A 136 -6.13 19.53 2.18
C VAL A 136 -5.31 18.40 1.57
N VAL A 137 -3.99 18.56 1.58
CA VAL A 137 -3.06 17.51 1.16
C VAL A 137 -2.29 17.03 2.37
N TYR A 138 -2.59 15.83 2.81
CA TYR A 138 -1.90 15.16 3.91
C TYR A 138 -1.49 13.76 3.47
N GLY A 139 -0.20 13.58 3.16
CA GLY A 139 0.29 12.33 2.62
C GLY A 139 1.78 12.11 2.82
N SER A 140 2.14 10.87 3.05
CA SER A 140 3.52 10.37 3.10
C SER A 140 3.62 9.11 2.26
N ALA A 141 4.77 8.90 1.60
CA ALA A 141 5.04 7.71 0.83
C ALA A 141 6.44 7.16 1.14
N TRP A 142 6.56 5.85 1.11
CA TRP A 142 7.81 5.10 1.28
C TRP A 142 8.02 4.21 0.07
N GLU A 143 9.16 4.36 -0.59
CA GLU A 143 9.65 3.36 -1.54
C GLU A 143 10.25 2.22 -0.74
N VAL A 144 9.81 1.00 -1.02
CA VAL A 144 10.24 -0.21 -0.33
C VAL A 144 10.51 -1.32 -1.35
N THR A 145 11.17 -2.39 -0.92
CA THR A 145 11.40 -3.53 -1.82
C THR A 145 10.07 -4.05 -2.37
N GLY A 146 9.98 -4.14 -3.69
CA GLY A 146 8.82 -4.64 -4.42
C GLY A 146 7.71 -3.62 -4.65
N GLY A 147 7.82 -2.37 -4.16
CA GLY A 147 6.78 -1.38 -4.42
C GLY A 147 6.83 -0.13 -3.57
N ASP A 148 5.67 0.43 -3.31
CA ASP A 148 5.53 1.61 -2.45
C ASP A 148 4.36 1.47 -1.47
N ILE A 149 4.46 2.23 -0.38
CA ILE A 149 3.42 2.34 0.64
C ILE A 149 3.06 3.81 0.79
N GLN A 150 1.79 4.13 0.67
CA GLN A 150 1.26 5.49 0.80
C GLN A 150 0.35 5.56 2.01
N LEU A 151 0.48 6.62 2.79
CA LEU A 151 -0.39 6.98 3.90
C LEU A 151 -0.96 8.35 3.61
N SER A 152 -2.28 8.51 3.70
CA SER A 152 -2.94 9.79 3.43
C SER A 152 -4.18 10.01 4.29
N ILE A 153 -4.60 11.29 4.40
CA ILE A 153 -5.94 11.66 4.81
C ILE A 153 -6.71 11.98 3.54
N GLU A 154 -7.80 11.27 3.33
CA GLU A 154 -8.66 11.38 2.16
C GLU A 154 -10.08 11.79 2.57
N LYS A 155 -10.84 12.37 1.65
CA LYS A 155 -12.28 12.56 1.86
C LYS A 155 -12.98 11.20 1.92
N SER A 156 -13.98 11.08 2.80
CA SER A 156 -14.87 9.92 2.81
C SER A 156 -16.11 10.15 1.92
N SER A 157 -16.99 9.15 1.87
CA SER A 157 -18.29 9.30 1.20
C SER A 157 -19.30 10.15 2.02
N GLY A 158 -19.02 10.38 3.30
CA GLY A 158 -19.83 11.23 4.16
C GLY A 158 -19.61 12.72 3.91
N VAL A 159 -20.60 13.52 4.30
CA VAL A 159 -20.51 14.97 4.21
C VAL A 159 -19.64 15.49 5.34
N TYR A 160 -18.58 16.23 5.00
CA TYR A 160 -17.59 16.77 5.96
C TYR A 160 -16.92 15.69 6.83
N GLU A 161 -16.67 14.53 6.22
CA GLU A 161 -15.91 13.46 6.85
C GLU A 161 -14.66 13.14 6.01
N GLY A 162 -13.59 12.78 6.69
CA GLY A 162 -12.38 12.24 6.11
C GLY A 162 -12.09 10.84 6.64
N MET A 163 -11.13 10.17 6.04
CA MET A 163 -10.60 8.90 6.51
C MET A 163 -9.09 8.85 6.34
N VAL A 164 -8.43 8.10 7.19
CA VAL A 164 -7.02 7.76 6.97
C VAL A 164 -6.95 6.50 6.13
N MET A 165 -6.10 6.53 5.11
CA MET A 165 -5.90 5.45 4.17
C MET A 165 -4.43 5.05 4.11
N ILE A 166 -4.16 3.74 4.07
CA ILE A 166 -2.85 3.20 3.76
C ILE A 166 -2.98 2.34 2.50
N ARG A 167 -2.19 2.64 1.48
CA ARG A 167 -2.18 1.90 0.22
C ARG A 167 -0.81 1.25 0.01
N TYR A 168 -0.82 -0.05 -0.24
CA TYR A 168 0.33 -0.83 -0.67
C TYR A 168 0.20 -1.09 -2.16
N ARG A 169 1.22 -0.78 -2.94
CA ARG A 169 1.23 -1.00 -4.39
C ARG A 169 2.44 -1.84 -4.78
N ASP A 170 2.19 -2.95 -5.42
CA ASP A 170 3.23 -3.80 -5.98
C ASP A 170 3.70 -3.25 -7.33
N SER A 171 5.00 -2.95 -7.46
CA SER A 171 5.54 -2.29 -8.65
C SER A 171 5.47 -3.18 -9.89
N GLN A 172 5.69 -4.48 -9.76
CA GLN A 172 5.67 -5.39 -10.90
C GLN A 172 4.26 -5.51 -11.49
N ASN A 173 3.28 -5.72 -10.62
CA ASN A 173 1.91 -5.94 -11.06
C ASN A 173 1.24 -4.64 -11.55
N ILE A 174 1.66 -3.48 -11.04
CA ILE A 174 1.25 -2.19 -11.59
C ILE A 174 1.84 -1.99 -12.99
N GLU A 175 3.13 -2.26 -13.18
CA GLU A 175 3.78 -2.13 -14.48
C GLU A 175 3.14 -3.07 -15.50
N ALA A 176 2.90 -4.33 -15.11
CA ALA A 176 2.19 -5.28 -15.96
C ALA A 176 0.78 -4.81 -16.34
N LYS A 177 0.06 -4.20 -15.39
CA LYS A 177 -1.25 -3.59 -15.68
C LYS A 177 -1.13 -2.44 -16.67
N ILE A 178 -0.18 -1.52 -16.45
CA ILE A 178 0.05 -0.38 -17.35
C ILE A 178 0.39 -0.88 -18.76
N GLN A 179 1.23 -1.91 -18.87
CA GLN A 179 1.60 -2.47 -20.17
C GLN A 179 0.39 -3.06 -20.89
N ASN A 180 -0.47 -3.81 -20.19
CA ASN A 180 -1.71 -4.31 -20.76
C ASN A 180 -2.65 -3.17 -21.22
N ASP A 181 -2.79 -2.11 -20.41
CA ASP A 181 -3.60 -0.93 -20.78
C ASP A 181 -3.04 -0.22 -22.02
N LEU A 182 -1.70 -0.20 -22.19
CA LEU A 182 -1.04 0.38 -23.37
C LEU A 182 -1.23 -0.48 -24.62
N ASP A 183 -1.30 -1.79 -24.47
CA ASP A 183 -1.52 -2.71 -25.58
C ASP A 183 -2.98 -2.64 -26.11
N ASP A 184 -3.91 -2.08 -25.32
CA ASP A 184 -5.32 -1.89 -25.69
C ASP A 184 -5.59 -0.57 -26.46
N ILE A 185 -4.60 0.33 -26.59
CA ILE A 185 -4.73 1.64 -27.28
C ILE A 185 -3.85 1.73 -28.52
#